data_46c57cef81d257009d9bf2e54dc0bc8a
#
_entry.id   46c57cef81d257009d9bf2e54dc0bc8a
#
_cell.length_a   1.000
_cell.length_b   1.000
_cell.length_c   1.000
_cell.angle_alpha   90.00
_cell.angle_beta   90.00
_cell.angle_gamma   90.00
#
_symmetry.space_group_name_H-M   'P 1'
#
loop_
_entity.id
_entity.type
_entity.pdbx_description
1 polymer ?
#
loop_
_entity_poly.entity_id
_entity_poly.type
_entity_poly.pdbx_seq_one_letter_code
_entity_poly.pdbx_strand_id
1 'polypeptide(L)'
;MDVPLYRRPIQGMPLNQSAEYGARRGGAPEPGDETEDLYALLRLVKEHHPEADAVSAGAILSNYQRVRVEHVALRPDIALQPLAFLWMRNQSSLLAEMVAAGLDAMLIKVAGAGLTERDLGRTLAQLQPKLERLHEMYDAHVCGEGGEYETLTLDSPLFRRRLANVDTEPVILVDDPIACVAYLRMRSVQLAEKPESAGLGAVQPPPVLDGMSVALVDAAQQAASPAERRVTSERAGPPETFASPMTAHATDTSLVAVNLTADTRGSPAAEVDAVLDALEATLQQHDFQLEDVAHINLYLATQQAFPEVNAAYVRRFGSAPPSRACVAVPMGAGGAHVALDAVAHRGERRALHVQSQSYWAPANIGPYSQAVQAGGRTYIAGQIGLLPASMRLECDTLRQAVLALQHVRRIALATREWTACEGHMEGGVAWVADERVWAALAPMWLAQDHVEVDEERDAFPHQQRVPEVEWLGARAADVPVLLVRVARDALPRGALAEWQLTASGDAAPEARSGSFVRNGVLCTYRVLGRSGAALVRPAPDAAPDGEPPALPAALHRKVFYRSGSDGAAANRLVSAALGSGATSWVPALDYTLLGAPAEAAPAACMWIA
;
A
#
# COMPACT_ATOMS: atom_id res chain seq x y z
N MET A 1 -4.04 -2.08 -36.80
CA MET A 1 -2.86 -1.80 -35.93
C MET A 1 -1.56 -2.36 -36.50
N ASP A 2 -1.59 -3.41 -37.34
CA ASP A 2 -0.39 -4.13 -37.82
C ASP A 2 0.52 -4.62 -36.69
N VAL A 3 -0.08 -5.17 -35.65
CA VAL A 3 0.63 -5.89 -34.58
C VAL A 3 0.29 -7.38 -34.71
N PRO A 4 1.25 -8.28 -34.44
CA PRO A 4 1.00 -9.72 -34.47
C PRO A 4 0.00 -10.12 -33.39
N LEU A 5 -0.84 -11.11 -33.69
CA LEU A 5 -1.78 -11.72 -32.76
C LEU A 5 -1.32 -13.13 -32.41
N TYR A 6 -1.03 -13.37 -31.15
CA TYR A 6 -0.72 -14.69 -30.62
C TYR A 6 -1.94 -15.29 -29.93
N ARG A 7 -2.19 -16.55 -30.18
CA ARG A 7 -3.31 -17.30 -29.60
C ARG A 7 -2.82 -18.64 -29.08
N ARG A 8 -3.35 -19.05 -27.94
CA ARG A 8 -3.16 -20.37 -27.38
C ARG A 8 -4.47 -20.89 -26.80
N PRO A 9 -4.87 -22.15 -27.03
CA PRO A 9 -5.98 -22.77 -26.34
C PRO A 9 -5.67 -22.86 -24.83
N ILE A 10 -6.62 -22.54 -23.98
CA ILE A 10 -6.55 -22.83 -22.55
C ILE A 10 -6.79 -24.33 -22.41
N GLN A 11 -5.85 -25.03 -21.81
CA GLN A 11 -5.89 -26.47 -21.53
C GLN A 11 -5.94 -26.76 -20.04
N GLY A 12 -5.46 -25.84 -19.23
CA GLY A 12 -5.52 -25.91 -17.78
C GLY A 12 -6.92 -25.66 -17.24
N MET A 13 -7.11 -25.99 -15.97
CA MET A 13 -8.32 -25.75 -15.20
C MET A 13 -8.06 -24.64 -14.18
N PRO A 14 -9.06 -23.90 -13.71
CA PRO A 14 -8.91 -22.91 -12.63
C PRO A 14 -8.75 -23.66 -11.29
N LEU A 15 -7.58 -24.24 -11.05
CA LEU A 15 -7.29 -25.03 -9.85
C LEU A 15 -7.19 -24.15 -8.62
N ASN A 16 -6.56 -23.00 -8.76
CA ASN A 16 -6.48 -21.99 -7.71
C ASN A 16 -7.46 -20.85 -8.01
N GLN A 17 -8.55 -20.79 -7.25
CA GLN A 17 -9.59 -19.76 -7.41
C GLN A 17 -9.42 -18.60 -6.43
N SER A 18 -8.35 -18.59 -5.62
CA SER A 18 -8.10 -17.51 -4.68
C SER A 18 -7.65 -16.21 -5.38
N ALA A 19 -7.78 -15.09 -4.68
CA ALA A 19 -7.24 -13.81 -5.15
C ALA A 19 -5.70 -13.82 -5.22
N GLU A 20 -5.03 -14.74 -4.53
CA GLU A 20 -3.58 -14.93 -4.52
C GLU A 20 -3.20 -16.15 -5.36
N TYR A 21 -2.14 -16.02 -6.16
CA TYR A 21 -1.59 -17.14 -6.95
C TYR A 21 -0.13 -17.36 -6.57
N GLY A 22 0.27 -18.62 -6.39
CA GLY A 22 1.63 -18.96 -5.95
C GLY A 22 1.96 -18.56 -4.51
N ALA A 23 0.95 -18.33 -3.68
CA ALA A 23 1.10 -17.77 -2.31
C ALA A 23 1.83 -18.68 -1.32
N ARG A 24 1.92 -19.99 -1.60
CA ARG A 24 2.61 -20.94 -0.73
C ARG A 24 4.08 -21.07 -1.13
N ARG A 25 4.93 -21.32 -0.15
CA ARG A 25 6.41 -21.42 -0.21
C ARG A 25 7.02 -21.48 -1.61
N GLY A 26 7.71 -20.39 -1.99
CA GLY A 26 8.54 -20.34 -3.19
C GLY A 26 7.85 -19.89 -4.48
N GLY A 27 6.56 -19.52 -4.44
CA GLY A 27 5.86 -19.03 -5.65
C GLY A 27 5.84 -20.05 -6.80
N ALA A 28 5.82 -21.36 -6.48
CA ALA A 28 5.90 -22.40 -7.46
C ALA A 28 4.69 -22.41 -8.39
N PRO A 29 4.89 -22.66 -9.71
CA PRO A 29 3.80 -22.87 -10.64
C PRO A 29 2.88 -24.00 -10.18
N GLU A 30 1.57 -23.88 -10.43
CA GLU A 30 0.60 -24.96 -10.19
C GLU A 30 0.38 -25.74 -11.50
N PRO A 31 1.02 -26.91 -11.71
CA PRO A 31 0.90 -27.67 -12.93
C PRO A 31 -0.58 -28.02 -13.22
N GLY A 32 -1.05 -27.69 -14.41
CA GLY A 32 -2.44 -27.92 -14.82
C GLY A 32 -3.38 -26.78 -14.51
N ASP A 33 -2.92 -25.71 -13.86
CA ASP A 33 -3.68 -24.46 -13.72
C ASP A 33 -3.68 -23.67 -15.04
N GLU A 34 -4.78 -22.99 -15.35
CA GLU A 34 -4.91 -22.17 -16.57
C GLU A 34 -3.90 -21.03 -16.67
N THR A 35 -3.34 -20.58 -15.55
CA THR A 35 -2.27 -19.57 -15.48
C THR A 35 -1.00 -20.05 -16.19
N GLU A 36 -0.77 -21.37 -16.26
CA GLU A 36 0.38 -21.93 -16.97
C GLU A 36 0.21 -21.88 -18.49
N ASP A 37 -1.02 -21.78 -19.01
CA ASP A 37 -1.25 -21.49 -20.43
C ASP A 37 -0.90 -20.03 -20.77
N LEU A 38 -1.16 -19.07 -19.84
CA LEU A 38 -0.69 -17.69 -19.98
C LEU A 38 0.85 -17.64 -19.99
N TYR A 39 1.50 -18.37 -19.10
CA TYR A 39 2.97 -18.49 -19.13
C TYR A 39 3.48 -18.97 -20.49
N ALA A 40 2.91 -20.07 -21.00
CA ALA A 40 3.32 -20.61 -22.29
C ALA A 40 3.05 -19.64 -23.46
N LEU A 41 1.99 -18.82 -23.36
CA LEU A 41 1.70 -17.77 -24.35
C LEU A 41 2.73 -16.65 -24.28
N LEU A 42 3.03 -16.12 -23.08
CA LEU A 42 4.01 -15.03 -22.92
C LEU A 42 5.42 -15.48 -23.31
N ARG A 43 5.79 -16.74 -23.02
CA ARG A 43 7.06 -17.31 -23.47
C ARG A 43 7.15 -17.34 -24.99
N LEU A 44 6.08 -17.77 -25.69
CA LEU A 44 6.03 -17.76 -27.16
C LEU A 44 6.19 -16.34 -27.71
N VAL A 45 5.51 -15.35 -27.11
CA VAL A 45 5.68 -13.95 -27.48
C VAL A 45 7.11 -13.49 -27.31
N LYS A 46 7.74 -13.82 -26.16
CA LYS A 46 9.12 -13.42 -25.85
C LYS A 46 10.15 -14.09 -26.79
N GLU A 47 9.90 -15.31 -27.23
CA GLU A 47 10.74 -16.01 -28.24
C GLU A 47 10.72 -15.29 -29.59
N HIS A 48 9.57 -14.72 -30.03
CA HIS A 48 9.44 -13.99 -31.28
C HIS A 48 9.77 -12.50 -31.16
N HIS A 49 9.60 -11.92 -29.96
CA HIS A 49 9.78 -10.51 -29.65
C HIS A 49 10.64 -10.36 -28.40
N PRO A 50 11.95 -10.67 -28.49
CA PRO A 50 12.86 -10.55 -27.34
C PRO A 50 12.99 -9.10 -26.85
N GLU A 51 12.67 -8.11 -27.71
CA GLU A 51 12.63 -6.68 -27.38
C GLU A 51 11.45 -6.29 -26.50
N ALA A 52 10.41 -7.12 -26.37
CA ALA A 52 9.30 -6.81 -25.47
C ALA A 52 9.80 -6.75 -24.02
N ASP A 53 9.53 -5.66 -23.32
CA ASP A 53 9.97 -5.39 -21.94
C ASP A 53 8.81 -5.27 -20.95
N ALA A 54 7.55 -5.22 -21.44
CA ALA A 54 6.37 -5.08 -20.61
C ALA A 54 5.18 -5.88 -21.14
N VAL A 55 4.23 -6.18 -20.25
CA VAL A 55 2.91 -6.72 -20.56
C VAL A 55 1.83 -5.92 -19.85
N SER A 56 0.79 -5.51 -20.58
CA SER A 56 -0.35 -4.78 -20.03
C SER A 56 -1.53 -5.71 -19.78
N ALA A 57 -2.13 -5.59 -18.58
CA ALA A 57 -3.38 -6.24 -18.22
C ALA A 57 -4.52 -5.20 -18.22
N GLY A 58 -5.71 -5.61 -18.70
CA GLY A 58 -6.90 -4.77 -18.71
C GLY A 58 -7.72 -4.84 -17.41
N ALA A 59 -7.23 -5.46 -16.36
CA ALA A 59 -7.94 -5.59 -15.10
C ALA A 59 -8.22 -4.21 -14.47
N ILE A 60 -9.49 -3.97 -14.10
CA ILE A 60 -9.95 -2.76 -13.42
C ILE A 60 -10.06 -3.02 -11.93
N LEU A 61 -10.81 -4.05 -11.51
CA LEU A 61 -11.02 -4.42 -10.11
C LEU A 61 -10.64 -5.89 -9.83
N SER A 62 -10.43 -6.69 -10.86
CA SER A 62 -10.14 -8.11 -10.73
C SER A 62 -8.72 -8.39 -10.23
N ASN A 63 -8.57 -8.59 -8.92
CA ASN A 63 -7.32 -9.10 -8.32
C ASN A 63 -6.90 -10.44 -8.95
N TYR A 64 -7.88 -11.30 -9.27
CA TYR A 64 -7.64 -12.60 -9.88
C TYR A 64 -6.82 -12.48 -11.17
N GLN A 65 -7.23 -11.60 -12.07
CA GLN A 65 -6.55 -11.39 -13.35
C GLN A 65 -5.18 -10.72 -13.16
N ARG A 66 -5.12 -9.64 -12.36
CA ARG A 66 -3.90 -8.87 -12.14
C ARG A 66 -2.78 -9.72 -11.55
N VAL A 67 -3.07 -10.45 -10.46
CA VAL A 67 -2.06 -11.25 -9.75
C VAL A 67 -1.47 -12.36 -10.63
N ARG A 68 -2.30 -12.99 -11.49
CA ARG A 68 -1.82 -14.05 -12.40
C ARG A 68 -0.92 -13.49 -13.50
N VAL A 69 -1.28 -12.35 -14.07
CA VAL A 69 -0.41 -11.68 -15.05
C VAL A 69 0.91 -11.27 -14.40
N GLU A 70 0.88 -10.67 -13.20
CA GLU A 70 2.08 -10.30 -12.45
C GLU A 70 2.97 -11.52 -12.17
N HIS A 71 2.39 -12.60 -11.66
CA HIS A 71 3.12 -13.83 -11.33
C HIS A 71 3.83 -14.44 -12.54
N VAL A 72 3.18 -14.44 -13.68
CA VAL A 72 3.77 -14.99 -14.92
C VAL A 72 4.80 -14.02 -15.51
N ALA A 73 4.47 -12.73 -15.60
CA ALA A 73 5.33 -11.72 -16.22
C ALA A 73 6.68 -11.57 -15.51
N LEU A 74 6.70 -11.71 -14.18
CA LEU A 74 7.89 -11.51 -13.37
C LEU A 74 8.76 -12.77 -13.23
N ARG A 75 8.39 -13.90 -13.84
CA ARG A 75 9.26 -15.09 -13.86
C ARG A 75 10.58 -14.76 -14.55
N PRO A 76 11.72 -15.25 -14.03
CA PRO A 76 13.05 -14.87 -14.54
C PRO A 76 13.28 -15.09 -16.03
N ASP A 77 12.63 -16.12 -16.60
CA ASP A 77 12.72 -16.47 -18.03
C ASP A 77 11.76 -15.65 -18.92
N ILE A 78 10.78 -14.97 -18.34
CA ILE A 78 9.87 -14.05 -19.02
C ILE A 78 10.35 -12.61 -18.85
N ALA A 79 10.61 -12.18 -17.61
CA ALA A 79 11.17 -10.87 -17.23
C ALA A 79 10.48 -9.66 -17.91
N LEU A 80 9.15 -9.65 -17.90
CA LEU A 80 8.33 -8.54 -18.39
C LEU A 80 7.85 -7.68 -17.23
N GLN A 81 7.88 -6.34 -17.39
CA GLN A 81 7.26 -5.42 -16.44
C GLN A 81 5.73 -5.48 -16.58
N PRO A 82 4.97 -5.87 -15.55
CA PRO A 82 3.52 -5.83 -15.62
C PRO A 82 3.01 -4.40 -15.50
N LEU A 83 2.04 -4.05 -16.36
CA LEU A 83 1.38 -2.75 -16.42
C LEU A 83 -0.13 -2.94 -16.21
N ALA A 84 -0.71 -2.22 -15.26
CA ALA A 84 -2.14 -2.29 -14.92
C ALA A 84 -2.71 -0.86 -14.78
N PHE A 85 -2.70 -0.09 -15.89
CA PHE A 85 -3.11 1.32 -15.86
C PHE A 85 -4.61 1.55 -15.68
N LEU A 86 -5.43 0.51 -15.81
CA LEU A 86 -6.86 0.56 -15.49
C LEU A 86 -7.17 0.17 -14.05
N TRP A 87 -6.17 -0.37 -13.33
CA TRP A 87 -6.34 -0.87 -11.97
C TRP A 87 -6.89 0.18 -11.01
N MET A 88 -7.97 -0.19 -10.29
CA MET A 88 -8.67 0.64 -9.31
C MET A 88 -9.25 1.95 -9.89
N ARG A 89 -9.43 2.07 -11.22
CA ARG A 89 -10.08 3.22 -11.84
C ARG A 89 -11.59 3.22 -11.54
N ASN A 90 -12.16 4.43 -11.41
CA ASN A 90 -13.61 4.59 -11.40
C ASN A 90 -14.20 4.11 -12.72
N GLN A 91 -15.17 3.20 -12.63
CA GLN A 91 -15.76 2.54 -13.78
C GLN A 91 -16.50 3.51 -14.72
N SER A 92 -17.32 4.41 -14.14
CA SER A 92 -18.10 5.39 -14.92
C SER A 92 -17.21 6.41 -15.59
N SER A 93 -16.25 6.97 -14.84
CA SER A 93 -15.25 7.91 -15.39
C SER A 93 -14.41 7.24 -16.49
N LEU A 94 -13.99 5.98 -16.27
CA LEU A 94 -13.20 5.23 -17.25
C LEU A 94 -14.00 4.97 -18.54
N LEU A 95 -15.28 4.59 -18.43
CA LEU A 95 -16.15 4.41 -19.59
C LEU A 95 -16.32 5.73 -20.36
N ALA A 96 -16.57 6.83 -19.65
CA ALA A 96 -16.68 8.16 -20.26
C ALA A 96 -15.37 8.58 -20.97
N GLU A 97 -14.23 8.33 -20.35
CA GLU A 97 -12.91 8.60 -20.97
C GLU A 97 -12.68 7.75 -22.23
N MET A 98 -13.02 6.46 -22.20
CA MET A 98 -12.89 5.59 -23.36
C MET A 98 -13.74 6.07 -24.53
N VAL A 99 -14.99 6.49 -24.27
CA VAL A 99 -15.89 7.05 -25.27
C VAL A 99 -15.34 8.37 -25.80
N ALA A 100 -14.91 9.27 -24.93
CA ALA A 100 -14.35 10.57 -25.32
C ALA A 100 -13.03 10.44 -26.08
N ALA A 101 -12.24 9.40 -25.79
CA ALA A 101 -11.02 9.08 -26.54
C ALA A 101 -11.29 8.53 -27.95
N GLY A 102 -12.54 8.34 -28.34
CA GLY A 102 -12.91 7.84 -29.66
C GLY A 102 -12.84 6.31 -29.78
N LEU A 103 -12.97 5.58 -28.70
CA LEU A 103 -13.15 4.13 -28.74
C LEU A 103 -14.57 3.82 -29.24
N ASP A 104 -14.69 3.25 -30.43
CA ASP A 104 -15.94 2.74 -30.97
C ASP A 104 -15.97 1.23 -30.80
N ALA A 105 -16.72 0.77 -29.82
CA ALA A 105 -16.86 -0.64 -29.47
C ALA A 105 -18.34 -1.00 -29.32
N MET A 106 -18.77 -2.08 -29.99
CA MET A 106 -20.15 -2.56 -29.90
C MET A 106 -20.26 -3.81 -29.04
N LEU A 107 -21.40 -3.97 -28.36
CA LEU A 107 -21.71 -5.18 -27.60
C LEU A 107 -21.93 -6.36 -28.56
N ILE A 108 -21.19 -7.43 -28.33
CA ILE A 108 -21.31 -8.69 -29.07
C ILE A 108 -21.83 -9.83 -28.23
N LYS A 109 -21.89 -9.69 -26.92
CA LYS A 109 -22.46 -10.66 -25.99
C LYS A 109 -23.07 -9.93 -24.80
N VAL A 110 -24.16 -10.44 -24.28
CA VAL A 110 -24.79 -10.04 -23.02
C VAL A 110 -25.04 -11.27 -22.16
N ALA A 111 -24.89 -11.12 -20.83
CA ALA A 111 -25.06 -12.21 -19.86
C ALA A 111 -25.68 -11.69 -18.57
N GLY A 112 -26.94 -11.31 -18.62
CA GLY A 112 -27.71 -10.88 -17.44
C GLY A 112 -27.55 -9.39 -17.09
N ALA A 113 -27.69 -9.09 -15.81
CA ALA A 113 -27.63 -7.74 -15.22
C ALA A 113 -28.60 -6.72 -15.87
N GLY A 114 -29.74 -7.17 -16.42
CA GLY A 114 -30.74 -6.31 -17.07
C GLY A 114 -30.39 -5.91 -18.52
N LEU A 115 -29.29 -6.46 -19.07
CA LEU A 115 -28.99 -6.39 -20.50
C LEU A 115 -29.78 -7.47 -21.26
N THR A 116 -30.19 -7.17 -22.48
CA THR A 116 -31.01 -8.06 -23.33
C THR A 116 -30.44 -8.16 -24.75
N GLU A 117 -31.03 -9.03 -25.57
CA GLU A 117 -30.66 -9.17 -26.98
C GLU A 117 -30.78 -7.85 -27.78
N ARG A 118 -31.60 -6.90 -27.29
CA ARG A 118 -31.79 -5.57 -27.92
C ARG A 118 -30.60 -4.63 -27.74
N ASP A 119 -29.71 -4.95 -26.80
CA ASP A 119 -28.51 -4.18 -26.54
C ASP A 119 -27.33 -4.65 -27.40
N LEU A 120 -27.44 -5.81 -28.03
CA LEU A 120 -26.45 -6.32 -28.97
C LEU A 120 -26.34 -5.42 -30.18
N GLY A 121 -25.13 -5.21 -30.68
CA GLY A 121 -24.82 -4.35 -31.81
C GLY A 121 -24.84 -2.85 -31.52
N ARG A 122 -25.25 -2.43 -30.33
CA ARG A 122 -25.15 -1.04 -29.89
C ARG A 122 -23.75 -0.73 -29.36
N THR A 123 -23.30 0.51 -29.51
CA THR A 123 -21.97 0.91 -29.04
C THR A 123 -21.97 1.28 -27.57
N LEU A 124 -20.78 1.28 -26.94
CA LEU A 124 -20.60 1.73 -25.56
C LEU A 124 -21.11 3.16 -25.36
N ALA A 125 -20.84 4.06 -26.31
CA ALA A 125 -21.34 5.44 -26.26
C ALA A 125 -22.89 5.50 -26.23
N GLN A 126 -23.58 4.60 -26.94
CA GLN A 126 -25.03 4.53 -26.95
C GLN A 126 -25.62 3.89 -25.69
N LEU A 127 -24.85 3.05 -25.04
CA LEU A 127 -25.30 2.27 -23.88
C LEU A 127 -24.86 2.87 -22.55
N GLN A 128 -23.92 3.81 -22.54
CA GLN A 128 -23.39 4.41 -21.31
C GLN A 128 -24.50 4.80 -20.31
N PRO A 129 -25.57 5.55 -20.68
CA PRO A 129 -26.61 5.93 -19.70
C PRO A 129 -27.42 4.72 -19.18
N LYS A 130 -27.49 3.63 -19.93
CA LYS A 130 -28.12 2.39 -19.46
C LYS A 130 -27.21 1.62 -18.53
N LEU A 131 -25.91 1.51 -18.84
CA LEU A 131 -24.91 0.82 -18.02
C LEU A 131 -24.76 1.48 -16.65
N GLU A 132 -24.69 2.81 -16.61
CA GLU A 132 -24.67 3.59 -15.37
C GLU A 132 -25.93 3.32 -14.51
N ARG A 133 -27.10 3.31 -15.10
CA ARG A 133 -28.35 2.99 -14.41
C ARG A 133 -28.39 1.54 -13.90
N LEU A 134 -27.85 0.58 -14.65
CA LEU A 134 -27.74 -0.82 -14.21
C LEU A 134 -26.77 -0.99 -13.06
N HIS A 135 -25.69 -0.20 -13.05
CA HIS A 135 -24.79 -0.11 -11.91
C HIS A 135 -25.50 0.39 -10.64
N GLU A 136 -26.25 1.50 -10.75
CA GLU A 136 -27.01 2.05 -9.62
C GLU A 136 -28.05 1.06 -9.05
N MET A 137 -28.70 0.28 -9.92
CA MET A 137 -29.80 -0.63 -9.53
C MET A 137 -29.33 -2.01 -9.09
N TYR A 138 -28.27 -2.54 -9.68
CA TYR A 138 -27.88 -3.95 -9.57
C TYR A 138 -26.38 -4.13 -9.28
N ASP A 139 -25.64 -3.05 -9.07
CA ASP A 139 -24.18 -3.08 -8.91
C ASP A 139 -23.44 -3.77 -10.08
N ALA A 140 -24.05 -3.69 -11.30
CA ALA A 140 -23.43 -4.22 -12.50
C ALA A 140 -22.16 -3.46 -12.85
N HIS A 141 -21.10 -4.16 -13.26
CA HIS A 141 -19.84 -3.50 -13.60
C HIS A 141 -19.99 -2.69 -14.89
N VAL A 142 -19.85 -1.35 -14.81
CA VAL A 142 -20.12 -0.43 -15.94
C VAL A 142 -19.28 -0.75 -17.18
N CYS A 143 -18.04 -1.24 -16.98
CA CYS A 143 -17.15 -1.64 -18.09
C CYS A 143 -17.22 -3.15 -18.41
N GLY A 144 -18.15 -3.91 -17.83
CA GLY A 144 -18.39 -5.32 -18.16
C GLY A 144 -17.37 -6.32 -17.60
N GLU A 145 -16.55 -5.95 -16.60
CA GLU A 145 -15.53 -6.85 -16.03
C GLU A 145 -16.14 -8.05 -15.29
N GLY A 146 -17.37 -7.92 -14.79
CA GLY A 146 -18.13 -9.02 -14.17
C GLY A 146 -18.68 -10.05 -15.15
N GLY A 147 -18.49 -9.83 -16.46
CA GLY A 147 -18.97 -10.71 -17.53
C GLY A 147 -20.39 -10.37 -18.00
N GLU A 148 -20.95 -9.24 -17.58
CA GLU A 148 -22.28 -8.77 -17.97
C GLU A 148 -22.41 -8.59 -19.47
N TYR A 149 -21.32 -8.22 -20.13
CA TYR A 149 -21.23 -8.08 -21.57
C TYR A 149 -19.80 -8.23 -22.10
N GLU A 150 -19.68 -8.49 -23.40
CA GLU A 150 -18.42 -8.45 -24.14
C GLU A 150 -18.55 -7.55 -25.37
N THR A 151 -17.44 -6.94 -25.80
CA THR A 151 -17.42 -5.97 -26.91
C THR A 151 -16.50 -6.38 -28.04
N LEU A 152 -16.82 -5.89 -29.24
CA LEU A 152 -15.91 -5.84 -30.39
C LEU A 152 -15.55 -4.38 -30.67
N THR A 153 -14.28 -4.03 -30.59
CA THR A 153 -13.80 -2.72 -30.99
C THR A 153 -13.83 -2.57 -32.49
N LEU A 154 -14.67 -1.68 -32.97
CA LEU A 154 -14.82 -1.35 -34.41
C LEU A 154 -13.79 -0.35 -34.87
N ASP A 155 -13.48 0.62 -34.00
CA ASP A 155 -12.48 1.65 -34.25
C ASP A 155 -11.86 2.19 -32.96
N SER A 156 -10.66 2.69 -33.07
CA SER A 156 -9.97 3.46 -32.03
C SER A 156 -8.95 4.40 -32.70
N PRO A 157 -8.47 5.44 -32.01
CA PRO A 157 -7.40 6.30 -32.53
C PRO A 157 -6.12 5.55 -32.94
N LEU A 158 -5.88 4.37 -32.38
CA LEU A 158 -4.73 3.51 -32.67
C LEU A 158 -4.89 2.65 -33.91
N PHE A 159 -6.12 2.53 -34.45
CA PHE A 159 -6.35 1.69 -35.61
C PHE A 159 -5.98 2.43 -36.91
N ARG A 160 -5.25 1.77 -37.79
CA ARG A 160 -4.96 2.28 -39.15
C ARG A 160 -6.19 2.20 -40.04
N ARG A 161 -7.00 1.17 -39.87
CA ARG A 161 -8.26 0.93 -40.58
C ARG A 161 -9.33 0.54 -39.56
N ARG A 162 -10.58 0.90 -39.84
CA ARG A 162 -11.71 0.52 -39.00
C ARG A 162 -12.41 -0.72 -39.52
N LEU A 163 -13.09 -1.44 -38.62
CA LEU A 163 -14.04 -2.48 -38.98
C LEU A 163 -15.35 -1.83 -39.43
N ALA A 164 -15.81 -2.15 -40.64
CA ALA A 164 -17.05 -1.63 -41.21
C ALA A 164 -17.89 -2.78 -41.77
N ASN A 165 -19.16 -2.51 -42.02
CA ASN A 165 -20.10 -3.48 -42.58
C ASN A 165 -20.04 -4.83 -41.85
N VAL A 166 -20.15 -4.78 -40.51
CA VAL A 166 -20.16 -5.98 -39.67
C VAL A 166 -21.52 -6.64 -39.82
N ASP A 167 -21.58 -7.74 -40.57
CA ASP A 167 -22.80 -8.54 -40.73
C ASP A 167 -22.88 -9.56 -39.60
N THR A 168 -23.96 -9.50 -38.82
CA THR A 168 -24.15 -10.30 -37.60
C THR A 168 -25.53 -10.93 -37.55
N GLU A 169 -25.61 -12.03 -36.84
CA GLU A 169 -26.85 -12.72 -36.51
C GLU A 169 -26.94 -12.90 -34.99
N PRO A 170 -28.01 -12.43 -34.32
CA PRO A 170 -28.22 -12.68 -32.90
C PRO A 170 -28.53 -14.15 -32.63
N VAL A 171 -27.89 -14.71 -31.61
CA VAL A 171 -28.12 -16.04 -31.11
C VAL A 171 -28.50 -15.91 -29.62
N ILE A 172 -29.73 -16.28 -29.29
CA ILE A 172 -30.25 -16.24 -27.93
C ILE A 172 -30.06 -17.63 -27.29
N LEU A 173 -29.35 -17.70 -26.18
CA LEU A 173 -29.14 -18.93 -25.41
C LEU A 173 -30.12 -19.03 -24.25
N VAL A 174 -30.43 -17.91 -23.58
CA VAL A 174 -31.42 -17.80 -22.51
C VAL A 174 -32.28 -16.57 -22.78
N ASP A 175 -33.57 -16.79 -22.97
CA ASP A 175 -34.56 -15.74 -23.18
C ASP A 175 -35.24 -15.40 -21.86
N ASP A 176 -34.62 -14.53 -21.07
CA ASP A 176 -35.09 -14.06 -19.78
C ASP A 176 -34.90 -12.55 -19.67
N PRO A 177 -35.87 -11.78 -19.18
CA PRO A 177 -35.76 -10.31 -19.12
C PRO A 177 -34.65 -9.77 -18.22
N ILE A 178 -34.20 -10.55 -17.23
CA ILE A 178 -33.19 -10.14 -16.25
C ILE A 178 -31.87 -10.91 -16.46
N ALA A 179 -31.97 -12.18 -16.80
CA ALA A 179 -30.84 -13.11 -16.95
C ALA A 179 -30.64 -13.52 -18.43
N CYS A 180 -30.91 -12.63 -19.38
CA CYS A 180 -30.74 -12.90 -20.80
C CYS A 180 -29.28 -13.24 -21.11
N VAL A 181 -29.06 -14.35 -21.85
CA VAL A 181 -27.76 -14.69 -22.41
C VAL A 181 -27.88 -14.79 -23.91
N ALA A 182 -27.23 -13.87 -24.60
CA ALA A 182 -27.26 -13.79 -26.06
C ALA A 182 -25.94 -13.25 -26.60
N TYR A 183 -25.62 -13.61 -27.86
CA TYR A 183 -24.41 -13.10 -28.53
C TYR A 183 -24.67 -12.86 -30.04
N LEU A 184 -23.80 -12.05 -30.66
CA LEU A 184 -23.78 -11.85 -32.10
C LEU A 184 -22.83 -12.85 -32.74
N ARG A 185 -23.35 -13.71 -33.60
CA ARG A 185 -22.52 -14.50 -34.53
C ARG A 185 -22.10 -13.61 -35.69
N MET A 186 -20.80 -13.37 -35.83
CA MET A 186 -20.27 -12.62 -36.98
C MET A 186 -20.25 -13.49 -38.23
N ARG A 187 -20.85 -12.98 -39.30
CA ARG A 187 -20.87 -13.62 -40.63
C ARG A 187 -19.78 -13.04 -41.54
N SER A 188 -19.64 -11.73 -41.58
CA SER A 188 -18.60 -11.05 -42.32
C SER A 188 -18.23 -9.70 -41.68
N VAL A 189 -17.00 -9.26 -41.94
CA VAL A 189 -16.47 -7.96 -41.51
C VAL A 189 -15.62 -7.41 -42.64
N GLN A 190 -15.74 -6.12 -42.94
CA GLN A 190 -14.91 -5.43 -43.93
C GLN A 190 -13.98 -4.44 -43.26
N LEU A 191 -12.79 -4.25 -43.81
CA LEU A 191 -11.88 -3.19 -43.41
C LEU A 191 -12.13 -1.95 -44.26
N ALA A 192 -12.34 -0.81 -43.63
CA ALA A 192 -12.48 0.47 -44.29
C ALA A 192 -11.33 1.41 -43.90
N GLU A 193 -10.92 2.22 -44.88
CA GLU A 193 -9.93 3.27 -44.63
C GLU A 193 -10.50 4.31 -43.65
N LYS A 194 -9.61 4.92 -42.88
CA LYS A 194 -9.94 6.02 -41.97
C LYS A 194 -9.48 7.34 -42.59
N PRO A 195 -10.24 8.44 -42.40
CA PRO A 195 -9.66 9.76 -42.60
C PRO A 195 -8.48 9.90 -41.59
N GLU A 196 -7.44 10.66 -41.98
CA GLU A 196 -6.31 10.91 -41.06
C GLU A 196 -6.84 11.36 -39.72
N SER A 197 -6.60 10.56 -38.69
CA SER A 197 -7.12 10.82 -37.35
C SER A 197 -6.35 12.00 -36.74
N ALA A 198 -7.06 12.95 -36.19
CA ALA A 198 -6.51 13.83 -35.16
C ALA A 198 -5.99 12.92 -34.03
N GLY A 199 -4.67 12.85 -33.85
CA GLY A 199 -4.00 11.88 -33.01
C GLY A 199 -4.57 11.70 -31.58
N LEU A 200 -3.91 10.92 -30.74
CA LEU A 200 -4.28 10.61 -29.32
C LEU A 200 -4.44 11.83 -28.37
N GLY A 201 -4.63 13.04 -28.89
CA GLY A 201 -4.65 14.29 -28.12
C GLY A 201 -5.74 14.41 -27.05
N ALA A 202 -6.72 13.50 -27.04
CA ALA A 202 -7.82 13.54 -26.08
C ALA A 202 -7.58 12.64 -24.84
N VAL A 203 -6.58 11.76 -24.86
CA VAL A 203 -6.31 10.86 -23.73
C VAL A 203 -5.34 11.54 -22.77
N GLN A 204 -5.83 11.85 -21.56
CA GLN A 204 -5.02 12.41 -20.50
C GLN A 204 -4.84 11.36 -19.39
N PRO A 205 -3.61 11.18 -18.86
CA PRO A 205 -3.45 10.37 -17.66
C PRO A 205 -4.19 11.02 -16.49
N PRO A 206 -4.73 10.23 -15.55
CA PRO A 206 -5.35 10.78 -14.36
C PRO A 206 -4.36 11.66 -13.58
N PRO A 207 -4.85 12.69 -12.87
CA PRO A 207 -4.00 13.53 -12.04
C PRO A 207 -3.27 12.70 -10.98
N VAL A 208 -2.02 13.04 -10.70
CA VAL A 208 -1.19 12.33 -9.71
C VAL A 208 -1.77 12.49 -8.30
N LEU A 209 -2.13 13.72 -7.95
CA LEU A 209 -2.79 14.05 -6.68
C LEU A 209 -4.28 14.20 -6.92
N ASP A 210 -5.08 13.56 -6.09
CA ASP A 210 -6.52 13.77 -6.02
C ASP A 210 -6.87 15.08 -5.30
N GLY A 211 -8.16 15.44 -5.27
CA GLY A 211 -8.64 16.70 -4.73
C GLY A 211 -8.24 16.92 -3.26
N MET A 212 -8.38 15.88 -2.43
CA MET A 212 -7.95 15.94 -1.02
C MET A 212 -6.45 16.21 -0.91
N SER A 213 -5.64 15.50 -1.67
CA SER A 213 -4.19 15.65 -1.63
C SER A 213 -3.74 17.03 -2.12
N VAL A 214 -4.42 17.62 -3.11
CA VAL A 214 -4.14 19.01 -3.52
C VAL A 214 -4.38 19.97 -2.36
N ALA A 215 -5.54 19.86 -1.67
CA ALA A 215 -5.84 20.71 -0.52
C ALA A 215 -4.84 20.54 0.64
N LEU A 216 -4.35 19.30 0.85
CA LEU A 216 -3.29 19.05 1.85
C LEU A 216 -1.94 19.68 1.46
N VAL A 217 -1.60 19.75 0.17
CA VAL A 217 -0.42 20.49 -0.29
C VAL A 217 -0.57 21.98 0.00
N ASP A 218 -1.76 22.57 -0.25
CA ASP A 218 -2.03 23.98 0.03
C ASP A 218 -1.91 24.28 1.54
N ALA A 219 -2.47 23.42 2.40
CA ALA A 219 -2.33 23.54 3.84
C ALA A 219 -0.86 23.43 4.30
N ALA A 220 -0.09 22.51 3.72
CA ALA A 220 1.34 22.35 4.00
C ALA A 220 2.15 23.59 3.56
N GLN A 221 1.84 24.17 2.41
CA GLN A 221 2.51 25.38 1.90
C GLN A 221 2.24 26.61 2.78
N GLN A 222 1.00 26.79 3.23
CA GLN A 222 0.63 27.88 4.13
C GLN A 222 1.37 27.79 5.47
N ALA A 223 1.56 26.58 5.98
CA ALA A 223 2.28 26.33 7.23
C ALA A 223 3.80 26.46 7.12
N ALA A 224 4.35 26.18 5.94
CA ALA A 224 5.79 26.24 5.66
C ALA A 224 6.33 27.65 5.44
N SER A 225 5.50 28.72 5.63
CA SER A 225 5.95 30.11 5.58
C SER A 225 7.08 30.36 6.60
N PRO A 226 8.10 31.17 6.28
CA PRO A 226 9.35 31.26 7.02
C PRO A 226 9.24 32.02 8.34
N ALA A 227 8.49 31.49 9.28
CA ALA A 227 8.60 31.88 10.68
C ALA A 227 9.72 31.02 11.29
N GLU A 228 10.86 31.65 11.50
CA GLU A 228 12.08 31.11 12.08
C GLU A 228 11.83 30.19 13.29
N ARG A 229 11.67 28.88 13.07
CA ARG A 229 12.03 27.92 14.11
C ARG A 229 13.47 27.49 13.84
N ARG A 230 14.43 28.18 14.45
CA ARG A 230 15.77 27.63 14.65
C ARG A 230 15.62 26.32 15.41
N VAL A 231 15.53 25.23 14.68
CA VAL A 231 15.86 23.93 15.24
C VAL A 231 17.38 23.99 15.47
N THR A 232 17.79 24.07 16.72
CA THR A 232 19.19 23.94 17.11
C THR A 232 19.63 22.56 16.66
N SER A 233 20.34 22.49 15.53
CA SER A 233 21.06 21.31 15.13
C SER A 233 22.25 21.14 16.06
N GLU A 234 22.02 20.66 17.28
CA GLU A 234 23.10 20.07 18.05
C GLU A 234 23.59 18.88 17.25
N ARG A 235 24.85 18.93 16.84
CA ARG A 235 25.53 17.79 16.23
C ARG A 235 25.36 16.63 17.20
N ALA A 236 24.56 15.63 16.81
CA ALA A 236 24.49 14.38 17.52
C ALA A 236 25.91 13.83 17.68
N GLY A 237 26.30 13.51 18.90
CA GLY A 237 27.55 12.80 19.19
C GLY A 237 27.58 11.47 18.44
N PRO A 238 28.72 10.77 18.41
CA PRO A 238 28.79 9.44 17.82
C PRO A 238 27.74 8.56 18.49
N PRO A 239 26.92 7.81 17.71
CA PRO A 239 25.88 6.98 18.27
C PRO A 239 26.48 5.91 19.18
N GLU A 240 25.90 5.76 20.38
CA GLU A 240 26.14 4.57 21.19
C GLU A 240 25.58 3.35 20.47
N THR A 241 26.20 2.20 20.72
CA THR A 241 25.82 0.94 20.08
C THR A 241 24.33 0.64 20.22
N PHE A 242 23.67 0.28 19.13
CA PHE A 242 22.33 -0.32 19.11
C PHE A 242 22.44 -1.71 19.79
N ALA A 243 22.45 -1.72 21.09
CA ALA A 243 22.70 -2.91 21.88
C ALA A 243 21.55 -3.13 22.88
N SER A 244 20.39 -3.46 22.34
CA SER A 244 19.33 -4.02 23.16
C SER A 244 19.25 -5.53 22.88
N PRO A 245 19.10 -6.37 23.92
CA PRO A 245 18.98 -7.79 23.72
C PRO A 245 17.71 -8.09 22.90
N MET A 246 17.80 -9.08 22.02
CA MET A 246 16.63 -9.64 21.36
C MET A 246 15.62 -10.05 22.43
N THR A 247 14.36 -9.69 22.20
CA THR A 247 13.24 -10.12 23.04
C THR A 247 12.09 -10.58 22.18
N ALA A 248 11.39 -11.62 22.61
CA ALA A 248 10.15 -12.06 22.01
C ALA A 248 9.03 -12.09 23.05
N HIS A 249 7.83 -11.74 22.62
CA HIS A 249 6.62 -11.86 23.41
C HIS A 249 5.57 -12.59 22.56
N ALA A 250 5.08 -13.70 23.09
CA ALA A 250 4.08 -14.52 22.42
C ALA A 250 2.81 -14.65 23.25
N THR A 251 1.69 -14.66 22.58
CA THR A 251 0.38 -15.08 23.08
C THR A 251 -0.08 -16.30 22.27
N ASP A 252 -1.26 -16.82 22.55
CA ASP A 252 -1.82 -17.96 21.78
C ASP A 252 -2.01 -17.63 20.29
N THR A 253 -2.23 -16.35 19.93
CA THR A 253 -2.57 -15.92 18.58
C THR A 253 -1.57 -14.97 17.92
N SER A 254 -0.64 -14.39 18.68
CA SER A 254 0.26 -13.36 18.19
C SER A 254 1.66 -13.51 18.76
N LEU A 255 2.67 -13.17 17.96
CA LEU A 255 4.06 -13.11 18.38
C LEU A 255 4.70 -11.81 17.91
N VAL A 256 5.45 -11.16 18.78
CA VAL A 256 6.31 -10.03 18.43
C VAL A 256 7.75 -10.37 18.82
N ALA A 257 8.65 -10.29 17.85
CA ALA A 257 10.09 -10.42 18.06
C ALA A 257 10.77 -9.10 17.70
N VAL A 258 11.61 -8.59 18.58
CA VAL A 258 12.23 -7.26 18.43
C VAL A 258 13.73 -7.29 18.67
N ASN A 259 14.42 -6.31 18.11
CA ASN A 259 15.87 -6.12 18.22
C ASN A 259 16.67 -7.34 17.69
N LEU A 260 16.16 -8.05 16.68
CA LEU A 260 16.92 -9.12 16.06
C LEU A 260 18.10 -8.54 15.30
N THR A 261 19.30 -8.98 15.67
CA THR A 261 20.57 -8.64 14.97
C THR A 261 21.40 -9.91 14.81
N ALA A 262 22.29 -9.93 13.83
CA ALA A 262 23.21 -11.06 13.67
C ALA A 262 24.23 -11.09 14.83
N ASP A 263 24.53 -12.29 15.34
CA ASP A 263 25.55 -12.49 16.37
C ASP A 263 26.97 -12.22 15.85
N THR A 264 27.19 -12.51 14.57
CA THR A 264 28.47 -12.30 13.89
C THR A 264 28.33 -11.22 12.83
N ARG A 265 29.35 -10.39 12.68
CA ARG A 265 29.37 -9.34 11.64
C ARG A 265 29.84 -9.93 10.32
N GLY A 266 29.19 -9.49 9.23
CA GLY A 266 29.47 -9.94 7.88
C GLY A 266 29.06 -8.89 6.84
N SER A 267 28.82 -9.34 5.60
CA SER A 267 28.17 -8.48 4.61
C SER A 267 26.69 -8.24 5.01
N PRO A 268 26.06 -7.15 4.54
CA PRO A 268 24.63 -6.92 4.78
C PRO A 268 23.73 -8.09 4.37
N ALA A 269 24.06 -8.81 3.29
CA ALA A 269 23.34 -10.04 2.88
C ALA A 269 23.49 -11.16 3.89
N ALA A 270 24.71 -11.41 4.39
CA ALA A 270 24.95 -12.44 5.38
C ALA A 270 24.27 -12.13 6.72
N GLU A 271 24.29 -10.86 7.13
CA GLU A 271 23.62 -10.44 8.36
C GLU A 271 22.09 -10.56 8.25
N VAL A 272 21.46 -10.19 7.12
CA VAL A 272 20.01 -10.36 6.96
C VAL A 272 19.60 -11.83 6.92
N ASP A 273 20.40 -12.71 6.29
CA ASP A 273 20.15 -14.15 6.33
C ASP A 273 20.19 -14.67 7.78
N ALA A 274 21.21 -14.30 8.56
CA ALA A 274 21.34 -14.70 9.97
C ALA A 274 20.21 -14.16 10.85
N VAL A 275 19.78 -12.92 10.62
CA VAL A 275 18.65 -12.31 11.34
C VAL A 275 17.33 -13.01 11.02
N LEU A 276 17.12 -13.41 9.76
CA LEU A 276 15.93 -14.16 9.36
C LEU A 276 15.96 -15.61 9.88
N ASP A 277 17.13 -16.24 9.97
CA ASP A 277 17.29 -17.54 10.64
C ASP A 277 16.93 -17.44 12.13
N ALA A 278 17.37 -16.39 12.81
CA ALA A 278 17.02 -16.12 14.20
C ALA A 278 15.53 -15.86 14.40
N LEU A 279 14.91 -15.13 13.46
CA LEU A 279 13.46 -14.92 13.45
C LEU A 279 12.72 -16.25 13.28
N GLU A 280 13.09 -17.07 12.31
CA GLU A 280 12.46 -18.37 12.06
C GLU A 280 12.59 -19.30 13.26
N ALA A 281 13.77 -19.36 13.88
CA ALA A 281 13.98 -20.12 15.11
C ALA A 281 13.10 -19.63 16.27
N THR A 282 12.95 -18.31 16.41
CA THR A 282 12.08 -17.72 17.44
C THR A 282 10.61 -18.03 17.19
N LEU A 283 10.16 -17.93 15.94
CA LEU A 283 8.80 -18.29 15.55
C LEU A 283 8.49 -19.76 15.88
N GLN A 284 9.40 -20.68 15.50
CA GLN A 284 9.26 -22.14 15.73
C GLN A 284 9.22 -22.49 17.23
N GLN A 285 9.97 -21.79 18.09
CA GLN A 285 9.94 -21.98 19.55
C GLN A 285 8.56 -21.72 20.17
N HIS A 286 7.72 -20.94 19.48
CA HIS A 286 6.38 -20.57 19.88
C HIS A 286 5.29 -21.13 18.96
N ASP A 287 5.60 -22.16 18.15
CA ASP A 287 4.69 -22.80 17.20
C ASP A 287 4.14 -21.85 16.11
N PHE A 288 4.86 -20.78 15.74
CA PHE A 288 4.59 -19.93 14.59
C PHE A 288 5.48 -20.32 13.42
N GLN A 289 5.04 -19.93 12.21
CA GLN A 289 5.79 -20.13 10.96
C GLN A 289 6.13 -18.76 10.33
N LEU A 290 7.06 -18.76 9.37
CA LEU A 290 7.44 -17.54 8.65
C LEU A 290 6.26 -16.93 7.87
N GLU A 291 5.33 -17.77 7.43
CA GLU A 291 4.09 -17.39 6.74
C GLU A 291 3.09 -16.65 7.65
N ASP A 292 3.21 -16.77 8.97
CA ASP A 292 2.39 -16.04 9.95
C ASP A 292 2.87 -14.59 10.13
N VAL A 293 4.06 -14.23 9.62
CA VAL A 293 4.59 -12.88 9.74
C VAL A 293 3.77 -11.91 8.92
N ALA A 294 3.15 -10.95 9.60
CA ALA A 294 2.32 -9.91 8.99
C ALA A 294 3.11 -8.66 8.65
N HIS A 295 4.05 -8.25 9.53
CA HIS A 295 4.80 -7.02 9.37
C HIS A 295 6.24 -7.13 9.82
N ILE A 296 7.13 -6.46 9.11
CA ILE A 296 8.55 -6.33 9.43
C ILE A 296 8.98 -4.87 9.40
N ASN A 297 9.63 -4.41 10.48
CA ASN A 297 10.45 -3.21 10.44
C ASN A 297 11.90 -3.63 10.21
N LEU A 298 12.46 -3.24 9.10
CA LEU A 298 13.85 -3.51 8.74
C LEU A 298 14.66 -2.23 8.93
N TYR A 299 15.66 -2.29 9.78
CA TYR A 299 16.57 -1.18 10.03
C TYR A 299 17.91 -1.48 9.39
N LEU A 300 18.45 -0.51 8.67
CA LEU A 300 19.75 -0.61 8.00
C LEU A 300 20.71 0.41 8.59
N ALA A 301 22.00 0.11 8.60
CA ALA A 301 23.02 1.11 8.93
C ALA A 301 23.10 2.21 7.83
N THR A 302 22.79 1.84 6.58
CA THR A 302 22.74 2.75 5.43
C THR A 302 21.81 2.18 4.34
N GLN A 303 21.11 3.06 3.63
CA GLN A 303 20.28 2.66 2.47
C GLN A 303 21.10 2.12 1.29
N GLN A 304 22.40 2.32 1.27
CA GLN A 304 23.27 1.72 0.24
C GLN A 304 23.26 0.18 0.30
N ALA A 305 23.01 -0.41 1.48
CA ALA A 305 22.86 -1.85 1.64
C ALA A 305 21.52 -2.41 1.13
N PHE A 306 20.53 -1.55 0.83
CA PHE A 306 19.17 -1.97 0.45
C PHE A 306 19.10 -2.97 -0.71
N PRO A 307 19.82 -2.83 -1.83
CA PRO A 307 19.77 -3.81 -2.92
C PRO A 307 20.30 -5.18 -2.52
N GLU A 308 21.42 -5.24 -1.79
CA GLU A 308 22.04 -6.47 -1.33
C GLU A 308 21.16 -7.20 -0.31
N VAL A 309 20.61 -6.47 0.65
CA VAL A 309 19.68 -6.98 1.66
C VAL A 309 18.40 -7.51 0.99
N ASN A 310 17.83 -6.79 0.02
CA ASN A 310 16.64 -7.26 -0.69
C ASN A 310 16.87 -8.55 -1.48
N ALA A 311 18.03 -8.69 -2.12
CA ALA A 311 18.38 -9.90 -2.86
C ALA A 311 18.46 -11.14 -1.95
N ALA A 312 18.89 -10.98 -0.70
CA ALA A 312 18.85 -12.03 0.30
C ALA A 312 17.44 -12.27 0.85
N TYR A 313 16.76 -11.18 1.21
CA TYR A 313 15.42 -11.21 1.83
C TYR A 313 14.37 -11.90 0.94
N VAL A 314 14.38 -11.65 -0.39
CA VAL A 314 13.38 -12.23 -1.33
C VAL A 314 13.37 -13.76 -1.33
N ARG A 315 14.47 -14.41 -0.99
CA ARG A 315 14.58 -15.88 -0.97
C ARG A 315 13.78 -16.52 0.18
N ARG A 316 13.39 -15.74 1.19
CA ARG A 316 12.73 -16.23 2.41
C ARG A 316 11.21 -16.18 2.34
N PHE A 317 10.67 -15.26 1.57
CA PHE A 317 9.23 -15.06 1.47
C PHE A 317 8.73 -15.41 0.08
N GLY A 318 7.54 -16.02 0.01
CA GLY A 318 6.88 -16.39 -1.24
C GLY A 318 6.22 -15.19 -1.95
N SER A 319 5.15 -15.46 -2.68
CA SER A 319 4.41 -14.47 -3.48
C SER A 319 3.58 -13.46 -2.65
N ALA A 320 3.36 -13.73 -1.36
CA ALA A 320 2.66 -12.84 -0.43
C ALA A 320 3.56 -12.48 0.78
N PRO A 321 4.66 -11.73 0.58
CA PRO A 321 5.57 -11.36 1.67
C PRO A 321 4.87 -10.47 2.71
N PRO A 322 5.40 -10.35 3.93
CA PRO A 322 4.88 -9.41 4.94
C PRO A 322 4.93 -7.97 4.44
N SER A 323 4.10 -7.10 5.00
CA SER A 323 4.27 -5.66 4.86
C SER A 323 5.59 -5.24 5.52
N ARG A 324 6.24 -4.20 4.99
CA ARG A 324 7.56 -3.80 5.49
C ARG A 324 7.77 -2.28 5.43
N ALA A 325 8.41 -1.75 6.47
CA ALA A 325 9.10 -0.46 6.42
C ALA A 325 10.61 -0.70 6.50
N CYS A 326 11.41 0.07 5.74
CA CYS A 326 12.86 -0.09 5.69
C CYS A 326 13.57 1.25 5.83
N VAL A 327 14.12 1.55 7.00
CA VAL A 327 14.69 2.84 7.34
C VAL A 327 16.14 2.69 7.79
N ALA A 328 17.02 3.56 7.32
CA ALA A 328 18.37 3.62 7.86
C ALA A 328 18.39 4.39 9.19
N VAL A 329 19.05 3.80 10.17
CA VAL A 329 19.21 4.38 11.51
C VAL A 329 20.65 4.22 11.98
N PRO A 330 21.14 5.09 12.88
CA PRO A 330 22.49 4.94 13.43
C PRO A 330 22.63 3.63 14.20
N MET A 331 23.44 2.70 13.72
CA MET A 331 23.69 1.39 14.38
C MET A 331 24.89 1.38 15.33
N GLY A 332 25.59 2.50 15.49
CA GLY A 332 26.77 2.62 16.32
C GLY A 332 28.08 2.19 15.64
N ALA A 333 29.21 2.56 16.23
CA ALA A 333 30.53 2.17 15.74
C ALA A 333 30.75 0.66 15.94
N GLY A 334 31.03 -0.07 14.84
CA GLY A 334 31.13 -1.54 14.84
C GLY A 334 29.79 -2.25 15.03
N GLY A 335 28.67 -1.52 14.87
CA GLY A 335 27.32 -2.04 14.98
C GLY A 335 26.92 -2.98 13.84
N ALA A 336 25.71 -3.52 13.92
CA ALA A 336 25.10 -4.32 12.89
C ALA A 336 24.87 -3.51 11.62
N HIS A 337 24.92 -4.15 10.45
CA HIS A 337 24.42 -3.55 9.22
C HIS A 337 22.90 -3.64 9.13
N VAL A 338 22.31 -4.64 9.79
CA VAL A 338 20.88 -4.98 9.72
C VAL A 338 20.35 -5.28 11.12
N ALA A 339 19.20 -4.72 11.44
CA ALA A 339 18.36 -5.11 12.57
C ALA A 339 16.91 -5.25 12.12
N LEU A 340 16.11 -6.04 12.85
CA LEU A 340 14.74 -6.37 12.44
C LEU A 340 13.82 -6.48 13.66
N ASP A 341 12.58 -5.97 13.48
CA ASP A 341 11.45 -6.29 14.33
C ASP A 341 10.37 -6.96 13.48
N ALA A 342 9.67 -7.95 14.03
CA ALA A 342 8.61 -8.67 13.35
C ALA A 342 7.37 -8.83 14.22
N VAL A 343 6.21 -8.81 13.55
CA VAL A 343 4.92 -9.14 14.13
C VAL A 343 4.30 -10.29 13.33
N ALA A 344 3.89 -11.34 14.02
CA ALA A 344 3.26 -12.51 13.45
C ALA A 344 1.90 -12.78 14.11
N HIS A 345 0.95 -13.30 13.33
CA HIS A 345 -0.38 -13.69 13.80
C HIS A 345 -0.77 -15.04 13.22
N ARG A 346 -1.36 -15.91 14.05
CA ARG A 346 -2.00 -17.15 13.60
C ARG A 346 -3.38 -16.87 13.01
N GLY A 347 -3.79 -17.69 12.09
CA GLY A 347 -5.13 -17.67 11.52
C GLY A 347 -5.18 -17.06 10.11
N GLU A 348 -6.29 -16.40 9.80
CA GLU A 348 -6.49 -15.82 8.48
C GLU A 348 -5.52 -14.64 8.24
N ARG A 349 -4.87 -14.67 7.08
CA ARG A 349 -3.96 -13.66 6.62
C ARG A 349 -4.28 -13.31 5.17
N ARG A 350 -4.46 -12.04 4.88
CA ARG A 350 -4.67 -11.53 3.51
C ARG A 350 -3.59 -10.50 3.19
N ALA A 351 -3.11 -10.49 1.96
CA ALA A 351 -2.07 -9.57 1.52
C ALA A 351 -2.50 -8.80 0.27
N LEU A 352 -2.30 -7.49 0.28
CA LEU A 352 -2.35 -6.66 -0.91
C LEU A 352 -0.95 -6.56 -1.48
N HIS A 353 -0.67 -7.36 -2.50
CA HIS A 353 0.62 -7.40 -3.16
C HIS A 353 0.49 -6.91 -4.60
N VAL A 354 0.94 -5.69 -4.88
CA VAL A 354 0.83 -5.03 -6.18
C VAL A 354 2.23 -4.85 -6.75
N GLN A 355 2.49 -5.51 -7.88
CA GLN A 355 3.77 -5.50 -8.58
C GLN A 355 3.69 -4.80 -9.95
N SER A 356 2.47 -4.51 -10.41
CA SER A 356 2.24 -3.76 -11.65
C SER A 356 2.41 -2.27 -11.46
N GLN A 357 2.98 -1.59 -12.44
CA GLN A 357 2.86 -0.14 -12.56
C GLN A 357 1.41 0.22 -12.90
N SER A 358 0.90 1.26 -12.25
CA SER A 358 -0.48 1.74 -12.40
C SER A 358 -0.56 3.25 -12.23
N TYR A 359 -1.75 3.82 -12.24
CA TYR A 359 -1.98 5.20 -11.79
C TYR A 359 -2.45 5.28 -10.33
N TRP A 360 -2.76 4.14 -9.69
CA TRP A 360 -3.42 4.08 -8.39
C TRP A 360 -2.45 4.30 -7.22
N ALA A 361 -1.50 3.39 -7.03
CA ALA A 361 -0.47 3.42 -6.00
C ALA A 361 0.80 2.74 -6.52
N PRO A 362 1.97 3.02 -5.95
CA PRO A 362 3.22 2.44 -6.42
C PRO A 362 3.23 0.92 -6.32
N ALA A 363 3.82 0.27 -7.32
CA ALA A 363 4.27 -1.10 -7.19
C ALA A 363 5.32 -1.20 -6.05
N ASN A 364 5.49 -2.38 -5.50
CA ASN A 364 6.53 -2.61 -4.50
C ASN A 364 7.93 -2.37 -5.11
N ILE A 365 8.81 -1.73 -4.33
CA ILE A 365 10.22 -1.50 -4.70
C ILE A 365 11.18 -2.49 -4.05
N GLY A 366 10.64 -3.50 -3.42
CA GLY A 366 11.34 -4.57 -2.73
C GLY A 366 10.35 -5.70 -2.41
N PRO A 367 10.80 -6.82 -1.83
CA PRO A 367 9.96 -7.98 -1.56
C PRO A 367 9.07 -7.75 -0.32
N TYR A 368 8.02 -6.95 -0.46
CA TYR A 368 7.01 -6.69 0.55
C TYR A 368 5.63 -6.52 -0.08
N SER A 369 4.57 -6.79 0.67
CA SER A 369 3.19 -6.44 0.32
C SER A 369 2.88 -5.03 0.79
N GLN A 370 2.10 -4.26 0.01
CA GLN A 370 1.68 -2.91 0.38
C GLN A 370 0.88 -2.90 1.68
N ALA A 371 0.10 -3.95 1.93
CA ALA A 371 -0.57 -4.17 3.20
C ALA A 371 -0.74 -5.66 3.49
N VAL A 372 -0.76 -6.01 4.77
CA VAL A 372 -1.12 -7.35 5.26
C VAL A 372 -2.14 -7.20 6.37
N GLN A 373 -3.25 -7.91 6.24
CA GLN A 373 -4.26 -8.05 7.29
C GLN A 373 -4.07 -9.37 8.02
N ALA A 374 -3.93 -9.31 9.32
CA ALA A 374 -3.84 -10.46 10.22
C ALA A 374 -4.16 -10.03 11.66
N GLY A 375 -4.73 -10.92 12.46
CA GLY A 375 -5.04 -10.65 13.87
C GLY A 375 -6.00 -9.48 14.09
N GLY A 376 -6.92 -9.22 13.13
CA GLY A 376 -7.87 -8.10 13.19
C GLY A 376 -7.24 -6.74 12.84
N ARG A 377 -6.01 -6.70 12.33
CA ARG A 377 -5.29 -5.47 11.94
C ARG A 377 -4.81 -5.52 10.50
N THR A 378 -4.70 -4.33 9.91
CA THR A 378 -4.07 -4.12 8.62
C THR A 378 -2.76 -3.35 8.82
N TYR A 379 -1.65 -4.01 8.55
CA TYR A 379 -0.31 -3.43 8.60
C TYR A 379 0.05 -2.88 7.22
N ILE A 380 0.09 -1.55 7.08
CA ILE A 380 0.46 -0.89 5.82
C ILE A 380 1.98 -0.73 5.78
N ALA A 381 2.59 -1.14 4.68
CA ALA A 381 4.03 -0.95 4.44
C ALA A 381 4.39 0.53 4.37
N GLY A 382 5.63 0.85 4.66
CA GLY A 382 6.15 2.20 4.48
C GLY A 382 5.91 2.71 3.06
N GLN A 383 5.24 3.85 2.94
CA GLN A 383 4.92 4.50 1.67
C GLN A 383 5.75 5.76 1.50
N ILE A 384 6.43 5.88 0.37
CA ILE A 384 7.17 7.08 -0.06
C ILE A 384 6.48 7.71 -1.27
N GLY A 385 6.75 8.97 -1.55
CA GLY A 385 6.08 9.73 -2.61
C GLY A 385 6.55 9.38 -4.02
N LEU A 386 6.35 8.14 -4.45
CA LEU A 386 6.60 7.68 -5.82
C LEU A 386 5.43 8.02 -6.73
N LEU A 387 5.73 8.50 -7.93
CA LEU A 387 4.77 8.60 -9.03
C LEU A 387 4.42 7.18 -9.50
N PRO A 388 3.19 6.68 -9.31
CA PRO A 388 2.90 5.26 -9.52
C PRO A 388 3.15 4.77 -10.96
N ALA A 389 2.88 5.63 -11.95
CA ALA A 389 3.04 5.29 -13.36
C ALA A 389 4.50 5.16 -13.82
N SER A 390 5.44 5.82 -13.14
CA SER A 390 6.85 5.86 -13.54
C SER A 390 7.81 5.31 -12.50
N MET A 391 7.32 5.09 -11.28
CA MET A 391 8.11 4.65 -10.12
C MET A 391 9.28 5.61 -9.78
N ARG A 392 9.18 6.88 -10.17
CA ARG A 392 10.11 7.95 -9.80
C ARG A 392 9.57 8.74 -8.62
N LEU A 393 10.46 9.28 -7.79
CA LEU A 393 10.04 10.19 -6.72
C LEU A 393 9.45 11.48 -7.30
N GLU A 394 8.39 11.99 -6.66
CA GLU A 394 7.90 13.34 -6.91
C GLU A 394 9.00 14.35 -6.55
N CYS A 395 9.23 15.32 -7.44
CA CYS A 395 10.34 16.26 -7.30
C CYS A 395 10.05 17.37 -6.29
N ASP A 396 8.78 17.79 -6.15
CA ASP A 396 8.41 18.80 -5.16
C ASP A 396 8.38 18.21 -3.76
N THR A 397 9.04 18.88 -2.82
CA THR A 397 9.24 18.40 -1.45
C THR A 397 7.93 18.14 -0.70
N LEU A 398 6.97 19.06 -0.75
CA LEU A 398 5.71 18.95 -0.01
C LEU A 398 4.75 18.00 -0.73
N ARG A 399 4.68 18.09 -2.06
CA ARG A 399 3.88 17.15 -2.87
C ARG A 399 4.36 15.71 -2.68
N GLN A 400 5.66 15.47 -2.53
CA GLN A 400 6.21 14.14 -2.27
C GLN A 400 5.69 13.57 -0.94
N ALA A 401 5.66 14.37 0.13
CA ALA A 401 5.17 13.94 1.44
C ALA A 401 3.66 13.68 1.44
N VAL A 402 2.89 14.54 0.74
CA VAL A 402 1.44 14.37 0.57
C VAL A 402 1.13 13.16 -0.30
N LEU A 403 1.88 12.96 -1.40
CA LEU A 403 1.70 11.80 -2.27
C LEU A 403 1.94 10.48 -1.52
N ALA A 404 2.94 10.45 -0.65
CA ALA A 404 3.17 9.30 0.22
C ALA A 404 1.97 8.99 1.14
N LEU A 405 1.34 10.02 1.70
CA LEU A 405 0.12 9.88 2.50
C LEU A 405 -1.09 9.44 1.66
N GLN A 406 -1.24 9.98 0.43
CA GLN A 406 -2.26 9.53 -0.51
C GLN A 406 -2.14 8.03 -0.81
N HIS A 407 -0.93 7.51 -0.95
CA HIS A 407 -0.72 6.07 -1.14
C HIS A 407 -1.19 5.27 0.06
N VAL A 408 -0.87 5.69 1.29
CA VAL A 408 -1.38 5.04 2.51
C VAL A 408 -2.91 5.03 2.51
N ARG A 409 -3.54 6.17 2.21
CA ARG A 409 -5.00 6.29 2.17
C ARG A 409 -5.61 5.33 1.14
N ARG A 410 -5.11 5.31 -0.09
CA ARG A 410 -5.60 4.42 -1.15
C ARG A 410 -5.44 2.94 -0.78
N ILE A 411 -4.31 2.57 -0.16
CA ILE A 411 -4.08 1.21 0.31
C ILE A 411 -5.04 0.85 1.46
N ALA A 412 -5.21 1.75 2.44
CA ALA A 412 -6.12 1.55 3.56
C ALA A 412 -7.55 1.30 3.08
N LEU A 413 -8.02 2.13 2.15
CA LEU A 413 -9.37 2.02 1.58
C LEU A 413 -9.55 0.72 0.78
N ALA A 414 -8.57 0.32 -0.03
CA ALA A 414 -8.62 -0.94 -0.78
C ALA A 414 -8.62 -2.19 0.12
N THR A 415 -8.09 -2.10 1.34
CA THR A 415 -8.06 -3.20 2.30
C THR A 415 -9.25 -3.19 3.27
N ARG A 416 -10.01 -2.10 3.30
CA ARG A 416 -11.18 -1.94 4.19
C ARG A 416 -12.27 -2.97 3.90
N GLU A 417 -12.47 -3.33 2.64
CA GLU A 417 -13.42 -4.36 2.21
C GLU A 417 -13.13 -5.75 2.80
N TRP A 418 -11.94 -5.97 3.32
CA TRP A 418 -11.56 -7.24 3.96
C TRP A 418 -12.08 -7.36 5.40
N THR A 419 -12.57 -6.27 5.97
CA THR A 419 -13.13 -6.23 7.32
C THR A 419 -14.65 -6.16 7.27
N ALA A 420 -15.30 -6.83 8.22
CA ALA A 420 -16.77 -6.79 8.35
C ALA A 420 -17.29 -5.47 8.94
N CYS A 421 -16.39 -4.59 9.39
CA CYS A 421 -16.66 -3.32 10.06
C CYS A 421 -16.00 -2.15 9.32
N GLU A 422 -16.46 -0.94 9.58
CA GLU A 422 -15.92 0.27 8.96
C GLU A 422 -14.44 0.54 9.27
N GLY A 423 -13.86 -0.09 10.31
CA GLY A 423 -12.46 0.02 10.65
C GLY A 423 -12.00 1.44 10.99
N HIS A 424 -10.82 1.59 11.56
CA HIS A 424 -10.20 2.89 11.82
C HIS A 424 -8.69 2.81 11.78
N MET A 425 -8.02 3.95 11.53
CA MET A 425 -6.57 4.05 11.65
C MET A 425 -6.17 4.07 13.12
N GLU A 426 -5.39 3.09 13.54
CA GLU A 426 -4.91 2.98 14.93
C GLU A 426 -3.74 3.92 15.23
N GLY A 427 -2.99 4.31 14.19
CA GLY A 427 -1.82 5.19 14.32
C GLY A 427 -0.60 4.70 13.56
N GLY A 428 0.54 5.31 13.81
CA GLY A 428 1.79 4.91 13.17
C GLY A 428 2.92 5.90 13.29
N VAL A 429 3.85 5.79 12.38
CA VAL A 429 5.06 6.61 12.30
C VAL A 429 5.14 7.31 10.96
N ALA A 430 5.44 8.60 10.97
CA ALA A 430 5.88 9.34 9.81
C ALA A 430 7.38 9.63 9.95
N TRP A 431 8.18 8.99 9.12
CA TRP A 431 9.62 9.18 9.03
C TRP A 431 9.93 10.38 8.14
N VAL A 432 10.74 11.31 8.60
CA VAL A 432 10.99 12.59 7.92
C VAL A 432 12.49 12.85 7.79
N ALA A 433 12.92 13.03 6.56
CA ALA A 433 14.32 13.29 6.22
C ALA A 433 14.59 14.76 5.80
N ASP A 434 13.57 15.61 5.72
CA ASP A 434 13.66 16.99 5.26
C ASP A 434 13.03 17.99 6.24
N GLU A 435 13.66 19.17 6.43
CA GLU A 435 13.19 20.16 7.42
C GLU A 435 11.90 20.89 7.01
N ARG A 436 11.67 21.08 5.71
CA ARG A 436 10.43 21.72 5.22
C ARG A 436 9.24 20.79 5.45
N VAL A 437 9.45 19.49 5.14
CA VAL A 437 8.45 18.45 5.40
C VAL A 437 8.18 18.38 6.89
N TRP A 438 9.20 18.35 7.74
CA TRP A 438 9.05 18.34 9.19
C TRP A 438 8.15 19.46 9.71
N ALA A 439 8.34 20.69 9.23
CA ALA A 439 7.55 21.83 9.64
C ALA A 439 6.07 21.76 9.17
N ALA A 440 5.84 21.18 7.99
CA ALA A 440 4.55 21.18 7.32
C ALA A 440 3.67 19.97 7.67
N LEU A 441 4.26 18.86 8.18
CA LEU A 441 3.54 17.59 8.29
C LEU A 441 2.40 17.63 9.33
N ALA A 442 2.58 18.30 10.46
CA ALA A 442 1.53 18.38 11.48
C ALA A 442 0.32 19.20 11.00
N PRO A 443 0.46 20.41 10.45
CA PRO A 443 -0.64 21.13 9.82
C PRO A 443 -1.33 20.34 8.71
N MET A 444 -0.57 19.71 7.84
CA MET A 444 -1.08 18.86 6.75
C MET A 444 -1.93 17.71 7.29
N TRP A 445 -1.44 16.98 8.31
CA TRP A 445 -2.18 15.89 8.93
C TRP A 445 -3.51 16.36 9.51
N LEU A 446 -3.50 17.46 10.27
CA LEU A 446 -4.70 18.01 10.92
C LEU A 446 -5.68 18.64 9.93
N ALA A 447 -5.22 19.10 8.78
CA ALA A 447 -6.08 19.64 7.73
C ALA A 447 -7.06 18.60 7.17
N GLN A 448 -6.76 17.30 7.29
CA GLN A 448 -7.66 16.23 6.85
C GLN A 448 -9.05 16.28 7.51
N ASP A 449 -9.15 16.82 8.74
CA ASP A 449 -10.43 16.95 9.44
C ASP A 449 -11.34 18.03 8.85
N HIS A 450 -10.86 18.84 7.90
CA HIS A 450 -11.54 20.04 7.40
C HIS A 450 -11.59 20.14 5.87
N VAL A 451 -11.04 19.17 5.15
CA VAL A 451 -11.05 19.17 3.68
C VAL A 451 -12.38 18.61 3.19
N GLU A 452 -13.12 19.39 2.42
CA GLU A 452 -14.28 18.94 1.64
C GLU A 452 -13.78 18.41 0.29
N VAL A 453 -14.14 17.18 -0.06
CA VAL A 453 -13.74 16.52 -1.29
C VAL A 453 -14.94 16.30 -2.19
N ASP A 454 -14.79 16.61 -3.46
CA ASP A 454 -15.75 16.28 -4.51
C ASP A 454 -15.44 14.85 -5.02
N GLU A 455 -16.09 13.85 -4.42
CA GLU A 455 -15.89 12.43 -4.72
C GLU A 455 -16.25 12.07 -6.16
N GLU A 456 -17.17 12.80 -6.80
CA GLU A 456 -17.57 12.51 -8.19
C GLU A 456 -16.44 12.76 -9.19
N ARG A 457 -15.44 13.55 -8.80
CA ARG A 457 -14.27 13.90 -9.62
C ARG A 457 -13.03 13.04 -9.38
N ASP A 458 -13.04 12.17 -8.38
CA ASP A 458 -11.88 11.32 -8.15
C ASP A 458 -11.79 10.22 -9.23
N ALA A 459 -10.63 10.10 -9.85
CA ALA A 459 -10.33 9.05 -10.81
C ALA A 459 -10.24 7.64 -10.17
N PHE A 460 -10.19 7.58 -8.84
CA PHE A 460 -10.04 6.35 -8.04
C PHE A 460 -10.98 6.34 -6.83
N PRO A 461 -12.31 6.52 -7.02
CA PRO A 461 -13.24 6.44 -5.92
C PRO A 461 -13.28 5.02 -5.38
N HIS A 462 -13.59 4.92 -4.10
CA HIS A 462 -13.77 3.62 -3.47
C HIS A 462 -15.13 3.02 -3.82
N GLN A 463 -15.20 1.70 -3.95
CA GLN A 463 -16.41 0.96 -4.32
C GLN A 463 -17.56 1.16 -3.31
N GLN A 464 -17.24 1.40 -2.04
CA GLN A 464 -18.21 1.82 -1.04
C GLN A 464 -18.12 3.34 -0.90
N ARG A 465 -19.27 4.02 -0.94
CA ARG A 465 -19.43 5.47 -0.73
C ARG A 465 -19.06 5.85 0.71
N VAL A 466 -17.80 5.71 1.06
CA VAL A 466 -17.25 6.25 2.31
C VAL A 466 -16.71 7.63 1.97
N PRO A 467 -17.21 8.71 2.56
CA PRO A 467 -16.63 10.03 2.39
C PRO A 467 -15.12 9.94 2.63
N GLU A 468 -14.30 10.49 1.73
CA GLU A 468 -12.83 10.40 1.85
C GLU A 468 -12.30 10.96 3.18
N VAL A 469 -13.05 11.88 3.79
CA VAL A 469 -12.77 12.41 5.13
C VAL A 469 -12.85 11.32 6.20
N GLU A 470 -13.62 10.25 5.97
CA GLU A 470 -13.80 9.16 6.93
C GLU A 470 -12.80 8.00 6.77
N TRP A 471 -11.83 8.10 5.86
CA TRP A 471 -10.85 7.03 5.69
C TRP A 471 -10.05 6.71 6.95
N LEU A 472 -9.88 7.68 7.84
CA LEU A 472 -9.27 7.49 9.15
C LEU A 472 -10.17 6.70 10.10
N GLY A 473 -11.50 6.73 9.92
CA GLY A 473 -12.48 6.21 10.87
C GLY A 473 -12.46 6.91 12.24
N ALA A 474 -11.69 8.01 12.36
CA ALA A 474 -11.53 8.84 13.54
C ALA A 474 -11.06 10.23 13.08
N ARG A 475 -11.11 11.24 13.97
CA ARG A 475 -10.51 12.55 13.67
C ARG A 475 -8.99 12.42 13.56
N ALA A 476 -8.36 13.10 12.61
CA ALA A 476 -6.91 13.11 12.45
C ALA A 476 -6.19 13.53 13.76
N ALA A 477 -6.80 14.48 14.49
CA ALA A 477 -6.28 14.90 15.79
C ALA A 477 -6.27 13.78 16.85
N ASP A 478 -7.08 12.75 16.72
CA ASP A 478 -7.22 11.66 17.69
C ASP A 478 -6.34 10.45 17.36
N VAL A 479 -5.93 10.30 16.11
CA VAL A 479 -5.04 9.21 15.68
C VAL A 479 -3.61 9.45 16.20
N PRO A 480 -3.02 8.50 16.95
CA PRO A 480 -1.68 8.66 17.52
C PRO A 480 -0.59 8.44 16.45
N VAL A 481 -0.06 9.51 15.88
CA VAL A 481 1.03 9.46 14.90
C VAL A 481 2.26 10.16 15.45
N LEU A 482 3.39 9.44 15.49
CA LEU A 482 4.69 10.00 15.81
C LEU A 482 5.40 10.46 14.52
N LEU A 483 5.85 11.71 14.53
CA LEU A 483 6.86 12.18 13.59
C LEU A 483 8.24 11.80 14.11
N VAL A 484 9.04 11.19 13.25
CA VAL A 484 10.41 10.79 13.58
C VAL A 484 11.37 11.33 12.53
N ARG A 485 12.28 12.18 12.96
CA ARG A 485 13.30 12.76 12.09
C ARG A 485 14.49 11.80 11.93
N VAL A 486 14.86 11.57 10.68
CA VAL A 486 15.98 10.72 10.28
C VAL A 486 16.97 11.47 9.41
N ALA A 487 18.12 10.88 9.11
CA ALA A 487 19.09 11.46 8.19
C ALA A 487 18.51 11.60 6.77
N ARG A 488 19.05 12.52 5.97
CA ARG A 488 18.52 12.85 4.64
C ARG A 488 18.55 11.67 3.66
N ASP A 489 19.46 10.73 3.85
CA ASP A 489 19.63 9.51 3.05
C ASP A 489 19.09 8.25 3.75
N ALA A 490 18.30 8.42 4.81
CA ALA A 490 17.81 7.31 5.62
C ALA A 490 16.61 6.58 5.02
N LEU A 491 15.89 7.17 4.08
CA LEU A 491 14.68 6.59 3.48
C LEU A 491 14.98 6.00 2.10
N PRO A 492 14.20 4.99 1.66
CA PRO A 492 14.41 4.34 0.37
C PRO A 492 14.42 5.35 -0.78
N ARG A 493 15.34 5.16 -1.73
CA ARG A 493 15.55 6.03 -2.90
C ARG A 493 15.85 7.51 -2.58
N GLY A 494 16.18 7.84 -1.33
CA GLY A 494 16.39 9.22 -0.89
C GLY A 494 15.09 10.01 -0.73
N ALA A 495 13.99 9.34 -0.42
CA ALA A 495 12.72 9.99 -0.14
C ALA A 495 12.81 10.95 1.05
N LEU A 496 11.94 11.96 1.07
CA LEU A 496 11.94 13.01 2.09
C LEU A 496 10.95 12.73 3.22
N ALA A 497 9.98 11.86 2.96
CA ALA A 497 9.04 11.33 3.94
C ALA A 497 8.64 9.89 3.60
N GLU A 498 8.34 9.12 4.64
CA GLU A 498 7.76 7.79 4.56
C GLU A 498 6.67 7.65 5.63
N TRP A 499 5.48 7.22 5.25
CA TRP A 499 4.38 6.97 6.16
C TRP A 499 4.20 5.46 6.38
N GLN A 500 4.16 5.06 7.65
CA GLN A 500 3.93 3.70 8.09
C GLN A 500 2.78 3.71 9.10
N LEU A 501 1.59 3.27 8.67
CA LEU A 501 0.40 3.29 9.51
C LEU A 501 -0.19 1.89 9.67
N THR A 502 -0.99 1.72 10.72
CA THR A 502 -1.73 0.50 11.03
C THR A 502 -3.20 0.84 11.20
N ALA A 503 -4.08 -0.01 10.67
CA ALA A 503 -5.53 0.12 10.84
C ALA A 503 -6.09 -1.10 11.61
N SER A 504 -7.18 -0.87 12.36
CA SER A 504 -7.99 -1.93 12.97
C SER A 504 -9.21 -2.21 12.13
N GLY A 505 -9.67 -3.47 12.13
CA GLY A 505 -10.98 -3.85 11.59
C GLY A 505 -12.15 -3.53 12.51
N ASP A 506 -11.89 -3.16 13.78
CA ASP A 506 -12.90 -2.82 14.75
C ASP A 506 -13.41 -1.38 14.56
N ALA A 507 -14.62 -1.07 15.04
CA ALA A 507 -15.13 0.29 15.09
C ALA A 507 -14.22 1.18 15.96
N ALA A 508 -14.10 2.47 15.59
CA ALA A 508 -13.26 3.40 16.32
C ALA A 508 -13.75 3.60 17.76
N PRO A 509 -12.93 3.29 18.77
CA PRO A 509 -13.25 3.57 20.16
C PRO A 509 -13.06 5.05 20.47
N GLU A 510 -13.52 5.46 21.64
CA GLU A 510 -13.26 6.82 22.15
C GLU A 510 -11.74 7.07 22.30
N ALA A 511 -11.29 8.17 21.71
CA ALA A 511 -9.91 8.60 21.84
C ALA A 511 -9.64 9.17 23.25
N ARG A 512 -8.49 8.84 23.81
CA ARG A 512 -8.04 9.34 25.11
C ARG A 512 -6.68 10.02 24.96
N SER A 513 -6.57 11.23 25.48
CA SER A 513 -5.31 11.97 25.51
C SER A 513 -5.14 12.72 26.82
N GLY A 514 -3.91 12.97 27.22
CA GLY A 514 -3.62 13.70 28.46
C GLY A 514 -2.16 13.62 28.84
N SER A 515 -1.89 14.01 30.08
CA SER A 515 -0.57 13.87 30.69
C SER A 515 -0.70 13.37 32.12
N PHE A 516 0.25 12.59 32.57
CA PHE A 516 0.39 12.16 33.95
C PHE A 516 1.85 12.12 34.37
N VAL A 517 2.10 12.20 35.67
CA VAL A 517 3.43 11.99 36.24
C VAL A 517 3.44 10.65 36.98
N ARG A 518 4.47 9.85 36.79
CA ARG A 518 4.70 8.59 37.50
C ARG A 518 6.18 8.37 37.71
N ASN A 519 6.57 8.05 38.97
CA ASN A 519 7.97 7.81 39.32
C ASN A 519 8.92 8.93 38.88
N GLY A 520 8.50 10.20 38.99
CA GLY A 520 9.28 11.35 38.56
C GLY A 520 9.38 11.54 37.04
N VAL A 521 8.50 10.91 36.27
CA VAL A 521 8.46 11.00 34.82
C VAL A 521 7.12 11.56 34.35
N LEU A 522 7.14 12.64 33.60
CA LEU A 522 5.98 13.19 32.91
C LEU A 522 5.78 12.47 31.57
N CYS A 523 4.60 11.91 31.38
CA CYS A 523 4.18 11.25 30.17
C CYS A 523 3.00 12.01 29.54
N THR A 524 3.17 12.51 28.32
CA THR A 524 2.08 13.06 27.49
C THR A 524 1.70 12.01 26.46
N TYR A 525 0.43 11.60 26.44
CA TYR A 525 -0.01 10.44 25.67
C TYR A 525 -1.24 10.73 24.82
N ARG A 526 -1.42 9.92 23.80
CA ARG A 526 -2.64 9.77 23.01
C ARG A 526 -2.88 8.27 22.75
N VAL A 527 -4.11 7.83 22.95
CA VAL A 527 -4.53 6.42 22.76
C VAL A 527 -5.81 6.40 21.94
N LEU A 528 -5.85 5.55 20.94
CA LEU A 528 -7.03 5.21 20.18
C LEU A 528 -7.12 3.68 20.11
N GLY A 529 -8.16 3.12 20.72
CA GLY A 529 -8.31 1.67 20.79
C GLY A 529 -7.17 1.00 21.56
N ARG A 530 -6.49 0.10 20.88
CA ARG A 530 -5.40 -0.73 21.41
C ARG A 530 -4.01 -0.17 21.08
N SER A 531 -3.95 0.93 20.36
CA SER A 531 -2.71 1.59 19.96
C SER A 531 -2.55 2.95 20.62
N GLY A 532 -1.34 3.42 20.75
CA GLY A 532 -1.08 4.72 21.31
C GLY A 532 0.35 5.21 21.09
N ALA A 533 0.53 6.49 21.39
CA ALA A 533 1.83 7.14 21.36
C ALA A 533 2.01 8.06 22.58
N ALA A 534 3.22 8.20 23.03
CA ALA A 534 3.57 9.08 24.15
C ALA A 534 4.92 9.75 23.95
N LEU A 535 5.02 10.97 24.48
CA LEU A 535 6.28 11.67 24.76
C LEU A 535 6.60 11.53 26.24
N VAL A 536 7.83 11.19 26.57
CA VAL A 536 8.26 10.88 27.95
C VAL A 536 9.45 11.77 28.31
N ARG A 537 9.37 12.48 29.43
CA ARG A 537 10.45 13.36 29.94
C ARG A 537 10.52 13.33 31.46
N PRO A 538 11.64 13.71 32.09
CA PRO A 538 11.66 13.95 33.53
C PRO A 538 10.56 14.92 33.94
N ALA A 539 9.88 14.63 35.02
CA ALA A 539 8.88 15.56 35.57
C ALA A 539 9.57 16.80 36.15
N PRO A 540 8.92 17.97 36.12
CA PRO A 540 9.38 19.12 36.91
C PRO A 540 9.49 18.79 38.38
N ASP A 541 10.44 19.39 39.07
CA ASP A 541 10.57 19.25 40.52
C ASP A 541 9.25 19.59 41.23
N ALA A 542 8.84 18.74 42.17
CA ALA A 542 7.57 18.86 42.92
C ALA A 542 6.26 18.60 42.12
N ALA A 543 6.29 18.04 40.93
CA ALA A 543 5.06 17.60 40.27
C ALA A 543 4.49 16.37 41.00
N PRO A 544 3.21 16.39 41.49
CA PRO A 544 2.63 15.24 42.18
C PRO A 544 2.46 14.06 41.20
N ASP A 545 2.73 12.85 41.72
CA ASP A 545 2.40 11.62 40.96
C ASP A 545 0.88 11.55 40.74
N GLY A 546 0.48 11.32 39.51
CA GLY A 546 -0.90 11.10 39.08
C GLY A 546 -1.13 9.63 38.75
N GLU A 547 -2.36 9.17 38.94
CA GLU A 547 -2.73 7.85 38.43
C GLU A 547 -2.64 7.81 36.90
N PRO A 548 -1.84 6.89 36.31
CA PRO A 548 -1.85 6.69 34.88
C PRO A 548 -3.23 6.19 34.45
N PRO A 549 -3.75 6.62 33.29
CA PRO A 549 -4.96 6.01 32.75
C PRO A 549 -4.74 4.51 32.57
N ALA A 550 -5.82 3.72 32.58
CA ALA A 550 -5.76 2.32 32.21
C ALA A 550 -5.32 2.21 30.74
N LEU A 551 -4.01 2.07 30.54
CA LEU A 551 -3.45 1.86 29.19
C LEU A 551 -3.58 0.38 28.83
N PRO A 552 -3.89 0.05 27.57
CA PRO A 552 -3.89 -1.34 27.12
C PRO A 552 -2.53 -1.98 27.36
N ALA A 553 -2.50 -3.26 27.76
CA ALA A 553 -1.25 -4.01 27.89
C ALA A 553 -0.57 -4.07 26.51
N ALA A 554 0.59 -3.45 26.37
CA ALA A 554 1.26 -3.37 25.09
C ALA A 554 1.88 -4.71 24.70
N LEU A 555 1.49 -5.24 23.55
CA LEU A 555 2.14 -6.39 22.91
C LEU A 555 3.52 -5.99 22.40
N HIS A 556 3.61 -4.82 21.78
CA HIS A 556 4.85 -4.27 21.22
C HIS A 556 4.97 -2.78 21.54
N ARG A 557 6.17 -2.35 21.88
CA ARG A 557 6.55 -0.94 22.03
C ARG A 557 7.72 -0.61 21.13
N LYS A 558 7.63 0.51 20.44
CA LYS A 558 8.73 1.09 19.68
C LYS A 558 9.15 2.39 20.39
N VAL A 559 10.35 2.42 20.92
CA VAL A 559 10.90 3.58 21.65
C VAL A 559 11.91 4.29 20.78
N PHE A 560 11.66 5.56 20.54
CA PHE A 560 12.55 6.47 19.85
C PHE A 560 13.34 7.27 20.87
N TYR A 561 14.64 7.39 20.66
CA TYR A 561 15.53 8.19 21.49
C TYR A 561 16.50 8.99 20.62
N ARG A 562 16.95 10.15 21.08
CA ARG A 562 17.86 10.97 20.31
C ARG A 562 19.21 10.28 20.13
N SER A 563 19.70 10.23 18.91
CA SER A 563 21.04 9.74 18.59
C SER A 563 22.09 10.55 19.37
N GLY A 564 22.96 9.85 20.08
CA GLY A 564 23.95 10.46 20.99
C GLY A 564 23.46 10.65 22.44
N SER A 565 22.18 10.33 22.77
CA SER A 565 21.71 10.23 24.16
C SER A 565 21.82 8.80 24.70
N ASP A 566 21.85 8.67 26.04
CA ASP A 566 21.86 7.35 26.69
C ASP A 566 20.55 6.60 26.46
N GLY A 567 20.55 5.60 25.57
CA GLY A 567 19.39 4.75 25.29
C GLY A 567 18.91 3.98 26.55
N ALA A 568 19.82 3.66 27.50
CA ALA A 568 19.45 3.06 28.76
C ALA A 568 18.69 4.04 29.66
N ALA A 569 19.00 5.34 29.61
CA ALA A 569 18.24 6.37 30.30
C ALA A 569 16.84 6.54 29.69
N ALA A 570 16.72 6.53 28.36
CA ALA A 570 15.43 6.53 27.68
C ALA A 570 14.57 5.31 28.08
N ASN A 571 15.19 4.12 28.18
CA ASN A 571 14.52 2.91 28.66
C ASN A 571 14.00 3.07 30.10
N ARG A 572 14.81 3.59 30.99
CA ARG A 572 14.39 3.82 32.37
C ARG A 572 13.17 4.74 32.45
N LEU A 573 13.15 5.82 31.68
CA LEU A 573 12.03 6.75 31.62
C LEU A 573 10.75 6.09 31.11
N VAL A 574 10.83 5.40 29.97
CA VAL A 574 9.66 4.72 29.39
C VAL A 574 9.15 3.61 30.29
N SER A 575 10.04 2.79 30.86
CA SER A 575 9.66 1.71 31.77
C SER A 575 9.07 2.23 33.09
N ALA A 576 9.56 3.37 33.59
CA ALA A 576 9.00 4.02 34.76
C ALA A 576 7.58 4.53 34.53
N ALA A 577 7.32 5.12 33.33
CA ALA A 577 6.01 5.66 32.98
C ALA A 577 5.02 4.59 32.55
N LEU A 578 5.42 3.66 31.70
CA LEU A 578 4.53 2.75 30.96
C LEU A 578 4.67 1.27 31.37
N GLY A 579 5.60 0.94 32.28
CA GLY A 579 5.88 -0.45 32.70
C GLY A 579 6.76 -1.22 31.72
N SER A 580 6.85 -2.55 31.84
CA SER A 580 7.64 -3.43 30.99
C SER A 580 6.83 -3.99 29.82
N GLY A 581 7.50 -4.37 28.72
CA GLY A 581 6.92 -4.99 27.52
C GLY A 581 7.99 -5.25 26.45
N ALA A 582 7.68 -6.02 25.41
CA ALA A 582 8.58 -6.20 24.28
C ALA A 582 8.86 -4.83 23.64
N THR A 583 10.12 -4.40 23.64
CA THR A 583 10.49 -3.03 23.29
C THR A 583 11.59 -3.03 22.25
N SER A 584 11.30 -2.45 21.09
CA SER A 584 12.31 -2.11 20.10
C SER A 584 12.85 -0.69 20.35
N TRP A 585 14.13 -0.48 20.09
CA TRP A 585 14.84 0.76 20.36
C TRP A 585 15.31 1.36 19.03
N VAL A 586 14.84 2.55 18.72
CA VAL A 586 15.12 3.20 17.43
C VAL A 586 15.79 4.55 17.67
N PRO A 587 17.07 4.70 17.34
CA PRO A 587 17.73 6.00 17.38
C PRO A 587 17.19 6.92 16.29
N ALA A 588 16.91 8.16 16.64
CA ALA A 588 16.37 9.18 15.76
C ALA A 588 17.10 10.51 15.94
N LEU A 589 17.03 11.41 14.94
CA LEU A 589 17.56 12.76 15.08
C LEU A 589 16.66 13.62 15.95
N ASP A 590 15.35 13.49 15.79
CA ASP A 590 14.33 14.14 16.60
C ASP A 590 12.98 13.42 16.43
N TYR A 591 12.00 13.73 17.30
CA TYR A 591 10.65 13.15 17.23
C TYR A 591 9.63 14.07 17.92
N THR A 592 8.37 13.98 17.49
CA THR A 592 7.23 14.64 18.14
C THR A 592 5.93 13.87 17.88
N LEU A 593 4.94 14.08 18.74
CA LEU A 593 3.58 13.55 18.56
C LEU A 593 2.75 14.58 17.78
N LEU A 594 2.13 14.17 16.68
CA LEU A 594 1.29 15.05 15.85
C LEU A 594 0.17 15.66 16.69
N GLY A 595 0.01 16.97 16.63
CA GLY A 595 -0.97 17.72 17.40
C GLY A 595 -0.67 17.93 18.88
N ALA A 596 0.49 17.48 19.38
CA ALA A 596 0.97 17.83 20.72
C ALA A 596 1.78 19.15 20.69
N PRO A 597 1.90 19.87 21.83
CA PRO A 597 2.80 21.01 21.95
C PRO A 597 4.24 20.59 21.60
N ALA A 598 4.96 21.49 20.89
CA ALA A 598 6.36 21.24 20.52
C ALA A 598 7.26 21.36 21.74
N GLU A 599 7.42 20.30 22.49
CA GLU A 599 8.31 20.21 23.65
C GLU A 599 9.37 19.14 23.39
N ALA A 600 10.63 19.47 23.74
CA ALA A 600 11.70 18.50 23.67
C ALA A 600 11.50 17.39 24.73
N ALA A 601 11.41 16.16 24.27
CA ALA A 601 11.33 15.00 25.15
C ALA A 601 12.58 14.13 24.98
N PRO A 602 13.12 13.49 26.04
CA PRO A 602 14.25 12.55 25.91
C PRO A 602 13.89 11.24 25.22
N ALA A 603 12.62 10.83 25.28
CA ALA A 603 12.13 9.63 24.60
C ALA A 603 10.68 9.80 24.11
N ALA A 604 10.36 9.14 23.01
CA ALA A 604 8.99 8.92 22.55
C ALA A 604 8.73 7.41 22.46
N CYS A 605 7.50 7.02 22.68
CA CYS A 605 7.09 5.64 22.59
C CYS A 605 5.82 5.52 21.76
N MET A 606 5.78 4.53 20.89
CA MET A 606 4.58 4.07 20.24
C MET A 606 4.33 2.62 20.62
N TRP A 607 3.07 2.24 20.85
CA TRP A 607 2.74 0.87 21.19
C TRP A 607 1.50 0.39 20.45
N ILE A 608 1.46 -0.94 20.29
CA ILE A 608 0.32 -1.70 19.79
C ILE A 608 0.03 -2.76 20.86
N ALA A 609 -1.20 -2.83 21.33
CA ALA A 609 -1.63 -3.78 22.36
C ALA A 609 -2.39 -4.98 21.77
#